data_eaf4cef644e59d6e6d03f8ef6779d83d
#
_entry.id   eaf4cef644e59d6e6d03f8ef6779d83d
#
_cell.length_a   1.000
_cell.length_b   1.000
_cell.length_c   1.000
_cell.angle_alpha   90.00
_cell.angle_beta   90.00
_cell.angle_gamma   90.00
#
_symmetry.space_group_name_H-M   'P 1'
#
loop_
_entity.id
_entity.type
_entity.pdbx_description
1 polymer ?
#
loop_
_entity_poly.entity_id
_entity_poly.type
_entity_poly.pdbx_seq_one_letter_code
_entity_poly.pdbx_strand_id
1 'polypeptide(L)'
;MRSEPTQTQAAPRYDLGLVLEGGAIRGIYTAGVLDVLMAHGLQADMVIGTSAGCIHGCNFVSGQAGRSIRYYRKYRRNRHFMGLYALLTTGEAVGRKFCYEEIPTRLDPFDEAAFEASPVDFYVTVTNVRTGRAEHILCPDLRQGGGMEVLRAGASMPLCSRITMIGGQPYLDGGVADSVPYRAAKALGCRRCLVVLTQPAGYLKHPSASQPMFAAAYRRYPAFVETMARRAETYNAQVCEVEQAAKSGETFLIRPSRDTGITRMERDMQTIDAQYALGRADTEAAWPALALWLKATG
;
A
#
# COMPACT_ATOMS: atom_id res chain seq x y z
N MET A 1 43.07 12.41 22.85
CA MET A 1 41.78 11.76 22.53
C MET A 1 40.72 12.84 22.42
N ARG A 2 40.29 13.18 21.22
CA ARG A 2 39.16 14.11 21.01
C ARG A 2 37.91 13.26 20.98
N SER A 3 37.00 13.50 21.92
CA SER A 3 35.68 12.90 21.96
C SER A 3 34.91 13.34 20.69
N GLU A 4 34.50 12.37 19.89
CA GLU A 4 33.56 12.62 18.79
C GLU A 4 32.25 13.18 19.36
N PRO A 5 31.63 14.17 18.70
CA PRO A 5 30.37 14.72 19.16
C PRO A 5 29.29 13.63 18.99
N THR A 6 28.64 13.31 20.09
CA THR A 6 27.44 12.47 20.12
C THR A 6 26.39 13.13 19.20
N GLN A 7 26.06 12.51 18.07
CA GLN A 7 24.96 12.96 17.24
C GLN A 7 23.69 12.86 18.07
N THR A 8 23.17 14.01 18.48
CA THR A 8 21.85 14.13 19.09
C THR A 8 20.86 13.71 18.01
N GLN A 9 20.29 12.50 18.11
CA GLN A 9 19.21 12.09 17.25
C GLN A 9 18.06 13.09 17.43
N ALA A 10 17.62 13.71 16.33
CA ALA A 10 16.45 14.57 16.35
C ALA A 10 15.26 13.75 16.89
N ALA A 11 14.39 14.40 17.67
CA ALA A 11 13.17 13.76 18.16
C ALA A 11 12.36 13.16 16.99
N PRO A 12 11.75 11.98 17.15
CA PRO A 12 10.97 11.37 16.10
C PRO A 12 9.83 12.30 15.67
N ARG A 13 9.61 12.41 14.37
CA ARG A 13 8.54 13.24 13.79
C ARG A 13 7.15 12.63 14.03
N TYR A 14 7.09 11.29 14.02
CA TYR A 14 5.87 10.51 14.20
C TYR A 14 6.06 9.47 15.30
N ASP A 15 5.08 9.33 16.19
CA ASP A 15 5.12 8.29 17.21
C ASP A 15 4.74 6.94 16.61
N LEU A 16 3.63 6.87 15.86
CA LEU A 16 3.12 5.66 15.23
C LEU A 16 2.90 5.85 13.74
N GLY A 17 3.62 5.07 12.92
CA GLY A 17 3.40 4.93 11.49
C GLY A 17 2.69 3.63 11.13
N LEU A 18 1.66 3.73 10.28
CA LEU A 18 0.98 2.59 9.69
C LEU A 18 1.55 2.31 8.29
N VAL A 19 2.20 1.14 8.12
CA VAL A 19 2.89 0.74 6.89
C VAL A 19 2.11 -0.36 6.18
N LEU A 20 1.66 -0.10 4.95
CA LEU A 20 0.73 -0.95 4.23
C LEU A 20 1.36 -1.53 2.96
N GLU A 21 1.53 -2.87 2.95
CA GLU A 21 2.07 -3.60 1.79
C GLU A 21 1.16 -3.49 0.56
N GLY A 22 1.77 -3.49 -0.62
CA GLY A 22 1.10 -3.62 -1.91
C GLY A 22 0.74 -5.06 -2.25
N GLY A 23 -0.49 -5.31 -2.70
CA GLY A 23 -0.96 -6.66 -2.96
C GLY A 23 -1.97 -6.86 -4.10
N ALA A 24 -2.32 -5.81 -4.84
CA ALA A 24 -3.47 -5.80 -5.76
C ALA A 24 -4.75 -6.30 -5.03
N ILE A 25 -5.53 -7.25 -5.59
CA ILE A 25 -6.76 -7.73 -4.92
C ILE A 25 -6.49 -8.38 -3.55
N ARG A 26 -5.30 -8.96 -3.32
CA ARG A 26 -4.94 -9.49 -1.99
C ARG A 26 -4.96 -8.42 -0.89
N GLY A 27 -4.75 -7.16 -1.25
CA GLY A 27 -4.83 -6.02 -0.33
C GLY A 27 -6.20 -5.84 0.33
N ILE A 28 -7.25 -6.55 -0.11
CA ILE A 28 -8.53 -6.55 0.58
C ILE A 28 -8.41 -7.11 2.01
N TYR A 29 -7.38 -7.91 2.29
CA TYR A 29 -6.97 -8.28 3.65
C TYR A 29 -6.67 -7.03 4.48
N THR A 30 -5.85 -6.14 3.95
CA THR A 30 -5.50 -4.86 4.59
C THR A 30 -6.75 -4.02 4.86
N ALA A 31 -7.73 -4.01 3.96
CA ALA A 31 -9.00 -3.32 4.21
C ALA A 31 -9.73 -3.88 5.45
N GLY A 32 -9.74 -5.22 5.60
CA GLY A 32 -10.30 -5.87 6.80
C GLY A 32 -9.56 -5.51 8.08
N VAL A 33 -8.22 -5.45 8.01
CA VAL A 33 -7.37 -5.01 9.12
C VAL A 33 -7.71 -3.57 9.52
N LEU A 34 -7.72 -2.64 8.55
CA LEU A 34 -7.96 -1.23 8.78
C LEU A 34 -9.34 -0.95 9.39
N ASP A 35 -10.37 -1.69 8.96
CA ASP A 35 -11.73 -1.54 9.49
C ASP A 35 -11.80 -1.94 10.98
N VAL A 36 -11.03 -2.95 11.41
CA VAL A 36 -10.94 -3.32 12.83
C VAL A 36 -10.13 -2.29 13.61
N LEU A 37 -9.01 -1.83 13.08
CA LEU A 37 -8.20 -0.78 13.72
C LEU A 37 -9.02 0.50 13.95
N MET A 38 -9.84 0.92 12.96
CA MET A 38 -10.77 2.04 13.09
C MET A 38 -11.84 1.77 14.16
N ALA A 39 -12.41 0.57 14.19
CA ALA A 39 -13.43 0.20 15.19
C ALA A 39 -12.89 0.24 16.61
N HIS A 40 -11.61 -0.06 16.82
CA HIS A 40 -10.92 0.06 18.11
C HIS A 40 -10.36 1.47 18.38
N GLY A 41 -10.59 2.42 17.48
CA GLY A 41 -10.16 3.83 17.65
C GLY A 41 -8.65 4.03 17.55
N LEU A 42 -7.92 3.17 16.80
CA LEU A 42 -6.48 3.35 16.61
C LEU A 42 -6.21 4.70 15.95
N GLN A 43 -5.32 5.48 16.56
CA GLN A 43 -4.77 6.69 15.98
C GLN A 43 -3.36 6.41 15.46
N ALA A 44 -3.06 6.87 14.26
CA ALA A 44 -1.73 6.86 13.69
C ALA A 44 -1.35 8.31 13.30
N ASP A 45 -0.07 8.65 13.38
CA ASP A 45 0.41 9.98 12.95
C ASP A 45 0.72 10.01 11.46
N MET A 46 1.06 8.83 10.92
CA MET A 46 1.40 8.67 9.51
C MET A 46 0.86 7.36 8.96
N VAL A 47 0.37 7.41 7.73
CA VAL A 47 0.07 6.22 6.92
C VAL A 47 0.91 6.27 5.66
N ILE A 48 1.66 5.20 5.39
CA ILE A 48 2.40 5.03 4.14
C ILE A 48 1.99 3.72 3.48
N GLY A 49 1.57 3.79 2.23
CA GLY A 49 1.08 2.63 1.51
C GLY A 49 1.73 2.45 0.14
N THR A 50 1.73 1.21 -0.33
CA THR A 50 2.15 0.83 -1.67
C THR A 50 0.97 0.18 -2.40
N SER A 51 0.67 0.60 -3.64
CA SER A 51 -0.36 -0.04 -4.48
C SER A 51 -1.72 -0.15 -3.77
N ALA A 52 -2.26 -1.36 -3.59
CA ALA A 52 -3.49 -1.58 -2.83
C ALA A 52 -3.41 -1.04 -1.39
N GLY A 53 -2.21 -1.01 -0.77
CA GLY A 53 -2.02 -0.43 0.56
C GLY A 53 -2.38 1.06 0.61
N CYS A 54 -2.01 1.85 -0.40
CA CYS A 54 -2.42 3.25 -0.45
C CYS A 54 -3.90 3.42 -0.80
N ILE A 55 -4.47 2.56 -1.66
CA ILE A 55 -5.91 2.57 -2.01
C ILE A 55 -6.80 2.30 -0.78
N HIS A 56 -6.36 1.42 0.13
CA HIS A 56 -7.09 1.16 1.36
C HIS A 56 -6.73 2.14 2.47
N GLY A 57 -5.48 2.59 2.52
CA GLY A 57 -4.97 3.54 3.52
C GLY A 57 -5.70 4.89 3.49
N CYS A 58 -6.05 5.42 2.31
CA CYS A 58 -6.80 6.67 2.24
C CYS A 58 -8.19 6.58 2.91
N ASN A 59 -8.84 5.40 2.89
CA ASN A 59 -10.11 5.20 3.61
C ASN A 59 -9.93 5.16 5.14
N PHE A 60 -8.78 4.70 5.63
CA PHE A 60 -8.43 4.80 7.04
C PHE A 60 -8.23 6.25 7.46
N VAL A 61 -7.48 7.02 6.68
CA VAL A 61 -7.23 8.45 6.96
C VAL A 61 -8.52 9.27 6.98
N SER A 62 -9.47 8.98 6.07
CA SER A 62 -10.79 9.63 6.03
C SER A 62 -11.82 9.03 7.00
N GLY A 63 -11.45 8.01 7.80
CA GLY A 63 -12.37 7.35 8.75
C GLY A 63 -13.50 6.55 8.09
N GLN A 64 -13.40 6.22 6.80
CA GLN A 64 -14.46 5.55 6.04
C GLN A 64 -14.39 4.01 6.15
N ALA A 65 -14.69 3.47 7.33
CA ALA A 65 -14.76 2.03 7.57
C ALA A 65 -15.73 1.33 6.62
N GLY A 66 -15.36 0.13 6.16
CA GLY A 66 -16.15 -0.69 5.24
C GLY A 66 -16.24 -0.18 3.80
N ARG A 67 -15.69 1.01 3.48
CA ARG A 67 -15.78 1.57 2.13
C ARG A 67 -15.10 0.67 1.11
N SER A 68 -13.91 0.17 1.40
CA SER A 68 -13.15 -0.70 0.49
C SER A 68 -13.95 -1.93 0.06
N ILE A 69 -14.46 -2.73 1.01
CA ILE A 69 -15.22 -3.94 0.68
C ILE A 69 -16.55 -3.61 0.03
N ARG A 70 -17.19 -2.49 0.39
CA ARG A 70 -18.48 -2.06 -0.17
C ARG A 70 -18.41 -1.82 -1.68
N TYR A 71 -17.43 -1.06 -2.16
CA TYR A 71 -17.31 -0.82 -3.60
C TYR A 71 -16.80 -2.06 -4.36
N TYR A 72 -16.00 -2.95 -3.74
CA TYR A 72 -15.65 -4.23 -4.33
C TYR A 72 -16.89 -5.11 -4.54
N ARG A 73 -17.72 -5.31 -3.52
CA ARG A 73 -18.96 -6.09 -3.61
C ARG A 73 -19.88 -5.54 -4.68
N LYS A 74 -19.99 -4.22 -4.79
CA LYS A 74 -20.91 -3.56 -5.72
C LYS A 74 -20.40 -3.56 -7.15
N TYR A 75 -19.11 -3.38 -7.36
CA TYR A 75 -18.57 -3.06 -8.69
C TYR A 75 -17.56 -4.07 -9.24
N ARG A 76 -17.15 -5.08 -8.48
CA ARG A 76 -16.12 -6.03 -8.93
C ARG A 76 -16.46 -6.73 -10.25
N ARG A 77 -17.75 -6.99 -10.50
CA ARG A 77 -18.26 -7.60 -11.74
C ARG A 77 -18.48 -6.58 -12.86
N ASN A 78 -18.38 -5.29 -12.58
CA ASN A 78 -18.54 -4.26 -13.62
C ASN A 78 -17.31 -4.30 -14.53
N ARG A 79 -17.54 -4.39 -15.85
CA ARG A 79 -16.48 -4.47 -16.87
C ARG A 79 -15.55 -3.24 -16.88
N HIS A 80 -16.03 -2.07 -16.40
CA HIS A 80 -15.26 -0.83 -16.30
C HIS A 80 -14.43 -0.76 -15.02
N PHE A 81 -14.66 -1.66 -14.04
CA PHE A 81 -13.91 -1.64 -12.78
C PHE A 81 -12.49 -2.15 -12.99
N MET A 82 -12.33 -3.40 -13.46
CA MET A 82 -11.03 -4.03 -13.66
C MET A 82 -11.12 -5.21 -14.61
N GLY A 83 -10.14 -5.37 -15.49
CA GLY A 83 -9.98 -6.56 -16.34
C GLY A 83 -9.72 -6.24 -17.80
N LEU A 84 -9.91 -7.24 -18.66
CA LEU A 84 -9.57 -7.16 -20.08
C LEU A 84 -10.36 -6.08 -20.83
N TYR A 85 -11.65 -5.89 -20.50
CA TYR A 85 -12.45 -4.86 -21.14
C TYR A 85 -11.90 -3.45 -20.84
N ALA A 86 -11.59 -3.16 -19.56
CA ALA A 86 -10.97 -1.90 -19.19
C ALA A 86 -9.63 -1.72 -19.92
N LEU A 87 -8.79 -2.77 -19.96
CA LEU A 87 -7.50 -2.73 -20.65
C LEU A 87 -7.65 -2.43 -22.15
N LEU A 88 -8.56 -3.10 -22.85
CA LEU A 88 -8.76 -2.91 -24.30
C LEU A 88 -9.37 -1.55 -24.65
N THR A 89 -10.23 -1.01 -23.80
CA THR A 89 -10.93 0.26 -24.06
C THR A 89 -10.19 1.50 -23.60
N THR A 90 -9.35 1.37 -22.55
CA THR A 90 -8.66 2.50 -21.92
C THR A 90 -7.14 2.43 -21.98
N GLY A 91 -6.60 1.22 -22.27
CA GLY A 91 -5.17 0.90 -22.15
C GLY A 91 -4.73 0.66 -20.71
N GLU A 92 -5.66 0.53 -19.77
CA GLU A 92 -5.42 0.31 -18.34
C GLU A 92 -6.32 -0.82 -17.82
N ALA A 93 -5.73 -1.79 -17.13
CA ALA A 93 -6.48 -2.94 -16.58
C ALA A 93 -7.42 -2.54 -15.44
N VAL A 94 -7.11 -1.45 -14.72
CA VAL A 94 -8.00 -0.78 -13.76
C VAL A 94 -8.61 0.42 -14.47
N GLY A 95 -9.93 0.46 -14.54
CA GLY A 95 -10.63 1.50 -15.28
C GLY A 95 -10.48 2.87 -14.64
N ARG A 96 -9.60 3.71 -15.20
CA ARG A 96 -9.23 5.01 -14.66
C ARG A 96 -10.45 5.85 -14.31
N LYS A 97 -11.29 6.17 -15.30
CA LYS A 97 -12.48 7.00 -15.11
C LYS A 97 -13.42 6.40 -14.08
N PHE A 98 -13.68 5.10 -14.18
CA PHE A 98 -14.63 4.44 -13.29
C PHE A 98 -14.13 4.38 -11.84
N CYS A 99 -12.86 3.94 -11.62
CA CYS A 99 -12.33 3.71 -10.27
C CYS A 99 -11.85 4.99 -9.57
N TYR A 100 -11.31 5.96 -10.30
CA TYR A 100 -10.68 7.16 -9.72
C TYR A 100 -11.49 8.44 -9.90
N GLU A 101 -12.58 8.39 -10.71
CA GLU A 101 -13.47 9.53 -10.89
C GLU A 101 -14.91 9.18 -10.48
N GLU A 102 -15.58 8.21 -11.15
CA GLU A 102 -17.00 7.94 -10.93
C GLU A 102 -17.30 7.33 -9.55
N ILE A 103 -16.49 6.35 -9.10
CA ILE A 103 -16.68 5.74 -7.76
C ILE A 103 -16.52 6.81 -6.69
N PRO A 104 -15.37 7.51 -6.56
CA PRO A 104 -15.14 8.41 -5.44
C PRO A 104 -15.97 9.70 -5.47
N THR A 105 -16.54 10.08 -6.63
CA THR A 105 -17.34 11.31 -6.71
C THR A 105 -18.85 11.07 -6.64
N ARG A 106 -19.34 9.91 -7.12
CA ARG A 106 -20.77 9.70 -7.33
C ARG A 106 -21.31 8.36 -6.85
N LEU A 107 -20.56 7.27 -7.08
CA LEU A 107 -21.09 5.92 -6.89
C LEU A 107 -20.89 5.40 -5.46
N ASP A 108 -19.82 5.77 -4.82
CA ASP A 108 -19.46 5.54 -3.43
C ASP A 108 -18.54 6.69 -3.01
N PRO A 109 -19.11 7.87 -2.66
CA PRO A 109 -18.36 9.10 -2.46
C PRO A 109 -17.24 8.94 -1.43
N PHE A 110 -16.08 9.49 -1.76
CA PHE A 110 -14.96 9.62 -0.85
C PHE A 110 -15.15 10.89 -0.02
N ASP A 111 -14.94 10.79 1.28
CA ASP A 111 -15.03 11.93 2.19
C ASP A 111 -13.70 12.70 2.21
N GLU A 112 -13.58 13.63 1.27
CA GLU A 112 -12.40 14.47 1.12
C GLU A 112 -12.24 15.44 2.28
N ALA A 113 -13.35 15.97 2.80
CA ALA A 113 -13.31 16.88 3.92
C ALA A 113 -12.76 16.20 5.19
N ALA A 114 -13.19 14.96 5.46
CA ALA A 114 -12.64 14.17 6.54
C ALA A 114 -11.16 13.80 6.31
N PHE A 115 -10.77 13.53 5.07
CA PHE A 115 -9.38 13.23 4.73
C PHE A 115 -8.47 14.46 4.95
N GLU A 116 -8.86 15.63 4.43
CA GLU A 116 -8.11 16.88 4.57
C GLU A 116 -8.04 17.39 6.02
N ALA A 117 -9.10 17.15 6.81
CA ALA A 117 -9.15 17.51 8.22
C ALA A 117 -8.37 16.53 9.12
N SER A 118 -7.95 15.39 8.60
CA SER A 118 -7.21 14.39 9.36
C SER A 118 -5.82 14.89 9.73
N PRO A 119 -5.37 14.72 10.99
CA PRO A 119 -4.00 15.05 11.38
C PRO A 119 -2.96 14.05 10.88
N VAL A 120 -3.38 13.02 10.15
CA VAL A 120 -2.54 11.91 9.70
C VAL A 120 -1.85 12.26 8.39
N ASP A 121 -0.52 12.32 8.38
CA ASP A 121 0.24 12.46 7.15
C ASP A 121 0.11 11.20 6.29
N PHE A 122 -0.39 11.35 5.05
CA PHE A 122 -0.61 10.23 4.14
C PHE A 122 0.43 10.23 3.01
N TYR A 123 1.20 9.14 2.91
CA TYR A 123 2.23 8.96 1.90
C TYR A 123 1.86 7.84 0.91
N VAL A 124 2.01 8.12 -0.36
CA VAL A 124 1.86 7.15 -1.45
C VAL A 124 3.23 6.80 -2.01
N THR A 125 3.54 5.50 -2.02
CA THR A 125 4.75 4.98 -2.64
C THR A 125 4.55 4.84 -4.15
N VAL A 126 5.45 5.43 -4.93
CA VAL A 126 5.51 5.35 -6.39
C VAL A 126 6.90 4.90 -6.84
N THR A 127 7.02 4.33 -8.04
CA THR A 127 8.32 4.06 -8.66
C THR A 127 8.56 5.04 -9.79
N ASN A 128 9.61 5.85 -9.70
CA ASN A 128 10.05 6.71 -10.79
C ASN A 128 10.64 5.84 -11.91
N VAL A 129 10.04 5.91 -13.10
CA VAL A 129 10.41 5.03 -14.22
C VAL A 129 11.78 5.38 -14.80
N ARG A 130 12.24 6.65 -14.70
CA ARG A 130 13.57 7.04 -15.20
C ARG A 130 14.69 6.51 -14.33
N THR A 131 14.51 6.59 -13.00
CA THR A 131 15.56 6.26 -12.03
C THR A 131 15.46 4.84 -11.51
N GLY A 132 14.30 4.18 -11.67
CA GLY A 132 14.00 2.88 -11.07
C GLY A 132 13.85 2.93 -9.54
N ARG A 133 13.88 4.11 -8.92
CA ARG A 133 13.83 4.28 -7.46
C ARG A 133 12.41 4.49 -6.97
N ALA A 134 12.15 4.07 -5.73
CA ALA A 134 10.94 4.44 -5.03
C ALA A 134 11.00 5.91 -4.60
N GLU A 135 9.86 6.57 -4.68
CA GLU A 135 9.61 7.89 -4.11
C GLU A 135 8.33 7.80 -3.26
N HIS A 136 8.30 8.53 -2.15
CA HIS A 136 7.22 8.50 -1.17
C HIS A 136 6.61 9.89 -1.10
N ILE A 137 5.49 10.08 -1.79
CA ILE A 137 4.89 11.39 -2.02
C ILE A 137 3.84 11.64 -0.94
N LEU A 138 4.00 12.72 -0.17
CA LEU A 138 3.00 13.22 0.76
C LEU A 138 1.78 13.74 -0.01
N CYS A 139 0.60 13.26 0.35
CA CYS A 139 -0.68 13.65 -0.24
C CYS A 139 -1.58 14.28 0.83
N PRO A 140 -1.53 15.60 1.02
CA PRO A 140 -2.35 16.30 2.02
C PRO A 140 -3.82 16.38 1.59
N ASP A 141 -4.10 16.26 0.32
CA ASP A 141 -5.45 16.20 -0.28
C ASP A 141 -5.45 15.19 -1.44
N LEU A 142 -6.63 14.71 -1.84
CA LEU A 142 -6.75 13.80 -2.96
C LEU A 142 -7.34 14.44 -4.22
N ARG A 143 -7.98 15.59 -4.14
CA ARG A 143 -8.69 16.21 -5.26
C ARG A 143 -7.97 17.44 -5.82
N GLN A 144 -7.74 18.44 -5.01
CA GLN A 144 -7.28 19.77 -5.45
C GLN A 144 -5.78 19.81 -5.75
N GLY A 145 -4.95 19.13 -4.95
CA GLY A 145 -3.50 19.10 -5.09
C GLY A 145 -2.96 17.99 -6.01
N GLY A 146 -3.84 17.26 -6.71
CA GLY A 146 -3.41 16.19 -7.60
C GLY A 146 -3.11 14.86 -6.89
N GLY A 147 -3.45 14.72 -5.62
CA GLY A 147 -3.22 13.49 -4.84
C GLY A 147 -3.90 12.26 -5.43
N MET A 148 -5.05 12.41 -6.11
CA MET A 148 -5.72 11.31 -6.83
C MET A 148 -4.84 10.76 -7.97
N GLU A 149 -4.12 11.62 -8.69
CA GLU A 149 -3.16 11.17 -9.71
C GLU A 149 -1.95 10.49 -9.09
N VAL A 150 -1.50 10.93 -7.91
CA VAL A 150 -0.44 10.26 -7.14
C VAL A 150 -0.92 8.90 -6.66
N LEU A 151 -2.14 8.81 -6.11
CA LEU A 151 -2.76 7.56 -5.69
C LEU A 151 -2.89 6.57 -6.87
N ARG A 152 -3.32 7.07 -8.03
CA ARG A 152 -3.39 6.29 -9.28
C ARG A 152 -2.01 5.82 -9.73
N ALA A 153 -1.00 6.69 -9.72
CA ALA A 153 0.37 6.33 -10.06
C ALA A 153 0.90 5.22 -9.16
N GLY A 154 0.68 5.34 -7.83
CA GLY A 154 1.07 4.35 -6.84
C GLY A 154 0.45 2.97 -7.05
N ALA A 155 -0.68 2.88 -7.76
CA ALA A 155 -1.38 1.62 -8.10
C ALA A 155 -1.31 1.26 -9.60
N SER A 156 -0.53 1.98 -10.41
CA SER A 156 -0.37 1.76 -11.86
C SER A 156 0.60 0.63 -12.17
N MET A 157 0.09 -0.60 -12.22
CA MET A 157 0.91 -1.80 -12.45
C MET A 157 1.57 -1.79 -13.83
N PRO A 158 2.88 -2.13 -13.94
CA PRO A 158 3.57 -2.28 -15.22
C PRO A 158 2.85 -3.24 -16.16
N LEU A 159 2.84 -2.93 -17.47
CA LEU A 159 2.12 -3.62 -18.55
C LEU A 159 0.59 -3.56 -18.45
N CYS A 160 0.05 -3.28 -17.29
CA CYS A 160 -1.40 -3.22 -17.04
C CYS A 160 -1.93 -1.78 -16.92
N SER A 161 -1.04 -0.80 -16.91
CA SER A 161 -1.38 0.62 -16.79
C SER A 161 -0.42 1.48 -17.61
N ARG A 162 -0.88 2.69 -17.96
CA ARG A 162 -0.02 3.69 -18.59
C ARG A 162 0.90 4.33 -17.54
N ILE A 163 2.07 4.78 -17.99
CA ILE A 163 2.95 5.60 -17.17
C ILE A 163 2.21 6.91 -16.81
N THR A 164 2.16 7.21 -15.53
CA THR A 164 1.53 8.43 -15.01
C THR A 164 2.58 9.54 -14.90
N MET A 165 2.27 10.71 -15.45
CA MET A 165 3.16 11.88 -15.36
C MET A 165 2.73 12.77 -14.20
N ILE A 166 3.62 13.04 -13.25
CA ILE A 166 3.41 13.94 -12.12
C ILE A 166 4.60 14.89 -12.04
N GLY A 167 4.37 16.20 -12.10
CA GLY A 167 5.45 17.18 -12.08
C GLY A 167 6.53 16.96 -13.16
N GLY A 168 6.14 16.43 -14.33
CA GLY A 168 7.07 16.14 -15.44
C GLY A 168 7.89 14.85 -15.23
N GLN A 169 7.67 14.09 -14.16
CA GLN A 169 8.33 12.80 -13.90
C GLN A 169 7.39 11.63 -14.20
N PRO A 170 7.90 10.53 -14.79
CA PRO A 170 7.12 9.34 -15.11
C PRO A 170 7.08 8.36 -13.93
N TYR A 171 5.89 7.95 -13.53
CA TYR A 171 5.68 7.03 -12.41
C TYR A 171 4.84 5.81 -12.78
N LEU A 172 5.13 4.71 -12.10
CA LEU A 172 4.35 3.49 -12.03
C LEU A 172 4.24 3.01 -10.58
N ASP A 173 3.54 1.89 -10.37
CA ASP A 173 3.27 1.26 -9.07
C ASP A 173 4.52 1.17 -8.19
N GLY A 174 4.39 1.67 -6.96
CA GLY A 174 5.46 1.67 -5.97
C GLY A 174 5.99 0.29 -5.64
N GLY A 175 5.16 -0.75 -5.76
CA GLY A 175 5.54 -2.14 -5.49
C GLY A 175 6.55 -2.74 -6.49
N VAL A 176 7.03 -1.96 -7.46
CA VAL A 176 8.20 -2.31 -8.28
C VAL A 176 9.48 -2.13 -7.46
N ALA A 177 9.67 -0.95 -6.86
CA ALA A 177 10.89 -0.59 -6.14
C ALA A 177 10.77 -0.79 -4.61
N ASP A 178 9.57 -0.58 -4.04
CA ASP A 178 9.33 -0.66 -2.61
C ASP A 178 7.94 -1.23 -2.32
N SER A 179 7.85 -2.56 -2.16
CA SER A 179 6.58 -3.24 -1.91
C SER A 179 6.10 -3.11 -0.46
N VAL A 180 7.03 -2.94 0.49
CA VAL A 180 6.77 -2.77 1.94
C VAL A 180 7.57 -1.57 2.42
N PRO A 181 6.98 -0.35 2.44
CA PRO A 181 7.73 0.90 2.63
C PRO A 181 8.13 1.15 4.10
N TYR A 182 8.62 0.10 4.79
CA TYR A 182 9.03 0.14 6.18
C TYR A 182 10.25 1.04 6.41
N ARG A 183 11.29 0.86 5.56
CA ARG A 183 12.51 1.71 5.65
C ARG A 183 12.19 3.18 5.41
N ALA A 184 11.25 3.45 4.49
CA ALA A 184 10.81 4.80 4.21
C ALA A 184 10.09 5.41 5.42
N ALA A 185 9.20 4.67 6.09
CA ALA A 185 8.56 5.12 7.31
C ALA A 185 9.59 5.49 8.39
N LYS A 186 10.60 4.63 8.59
CA LYS A 186 11.69 4.90 9.55
C LYS A 186 12.51 6.14 9.14
N ALA A 187 12.84 6.29 7.86
CA ALA A 187 13.58 7.44 7.33
C ALA A 187 12.78 8.75 7.43
N LEU A 188 11.44 8.69 7.35
CA LEU A 188 10.54 9.82 7.57
C LEU A 188 10.41 10.21 9.05
N GLY A 189 11.00 9.44 9.96
CA GLY A 189 11.05 9.75 11.39
C GLY A 189 9.98 9.05 12.23
N CYS A 190 9.43 7.92 11.77
CA CYS A 190 8.57 7.09 12.61
C CYS A 190 9.35 6.39 13.72
N ARG A 191 8.92 6.59 14.95
CA ARG A 191 9.46 5.88 16.12
C ARG A 191 9.06 4.41 16.10
N ARG A 192 7.79 4.13 15.92
CA ARG A 192 7.18 2.79 15.89
C ARG A 192 6.40 2.58 14.60
N CYS A 193 6.36 1.36 14.11
CA CYS A 193 5.58 1.00 12.93
C CYS A 193 4.62 -0.15 13.24
N LEU A 194 3.35 0.02 12.86
CA LEU A 194 2.41 -1.09 12.67
C LEU A 194 2.43 -1.46 11.20
N VAL A 195 2.95 -2.64 10.87
CA VAL A 195 3.09 -3.10 9.49
C VAL A 195 2.01 -4.12 9.16
N VAL A 196 1.32 -3.92 8.04
CA VAL A 196 0.33 -4.86 7.52
C VAL A 196 0.85 -5.48 6.23
N LEU A 197 1.10 -6.79 6.26
CA LEU A 197 1.47 -7.59 5.09
C LEU A 197 0.25 -8.29 4.49
N THR A 198 0.33 -8.63 3.21
CA THR A 198 -0.75 -9.29 2.44
C THR A 198 -0.46 -10.75 2.13
N GLN A 199 0.68 -11.26 2.61
CA GLN A 199 1.11 -12.64 2.45
C GLN A 199 1.33 -13.32 3.80
N PRO A 200 1.01 -14.63 3.92
CA PRO A 200 1.23 -15.39 5.15
C PRO A 200 2.72 -15.55 5.46
N ALA A 201 3.02 -16.02 6.66
CA ALA A 201 4.39 -16.35 7.06
C ALA A 201 5.00 -17.41 6.14
N GLY A 202 6.30 -17.29 5.87
CA GLY A 202 7.04 -18.22 5.02
C GLY A 202 6.84 -18.02 3.52
N TYR A 203 6.02 -17.08 3.08
CA TYR A 203 5.92 -16.75 1.66
C TYR A 203 7.24 -16.19 1.12
N LEU A 204 7.72 -16.76 0.02
CA LEU A 204 8.87 -16.26 -0.72
C LEU A 204 8.43 -15.83 -2.12
N LYS A 205 8.78 -14.61 -2.50
CA LYS A 205 8.57 -14.12 -3.85
C LYS A 205 9.67 -14.67 -4.77
N HIS A 206 9.27 -15.21 -5.90
CA HIS A 206 10.18 -15.70 -6.94
C HIS A 206 10.29 -14.70 -8.11
N PRO A 207 11.40 -14.72 -8.85
CA PRO A 207 11.55 -13.95 -10.08
C PRO A 207 10.39 -14.20 -11.04
N SER A 208 9.96 -13.15 -11.73
CA SER A 208 8.84 -13.25 -12.68
C SER A 208 9.27 -13.89 -13.99
N ALA A 209 8.53 -14.89 -14.48
CA ALA A 209 8.70 -15.42 -15.82
C ALA A 209 8.45 -14.38 -16.93
N SER A 210 7.75 -13.29 -16.61
CA SER A 210 7.49 -12.17 -17.53
C SER A 210 8.65 -11.19 -17.65
N GLN A 211 9.80 -11.44 -17.03
CA GLN A 211 10.95 -10.51 -17.06
C GLN A 211 11.39 -10.11 -18.48
N PRO A 212 11.46 -11.01 -19.48
CA PRO A 212 11.80 -10.61 -20.86
C PRO A 212 10.79 -9.64 -21.47
N MET A 213 9.50 -9.80 -21.16
CA MET A 213 8.43 -8.91 -21.63
C MET A 213 8.57 -7.52 -21.00
N PHE A 214 8.87 -7.42 -19.69
CA PHE A 214 9.15 -6.15 -19.02
C PHE A 214 10.37 -5.46 -19.63
N ALA A 215 11.46 -6.20 -19.87
CA ALA A 215 12.67 -5.66 -20.49
C ALA A 215 12.40 -5.08 -21.89
N ALA A 216 11.61 -5.77 -22.70
CA ALA A 216 11.23 -5.30 -24.04
C ALA A 216 10.33 -4.06 -23.98
N ALA A 217 9.29 -4.07 -23.12
CA ALA A 217 8.32 -2.98 -23.01
C ALA A 217 8.96 -1.70 -22.47
N TYR A 218 9.87 -1.83 -21.51
CA TYR A 218 10.51 -0.70 -20.83
C TYR A 218 11.98 -0.50 -21.23
N ARG A 219 12.39 -0.93 -22.44
CA ARG A 219 13.79 -0.85 -22.93
C ARG A 219 14.39 0.56 -22.90
N ARG A 220 13.54 1.60 -22.93
CA ARG A 220 13.95 3.01 -22.81
C ARG A 220 14.27 3.45 -21.39
N TYR A 221 14.00 2.59 -20.41
CA TYR A 221 14.16 2.85 -18.98
C TYR A 221 14.97 1.73 -18.30
N PRO A 222 16.27 1.63 -18.59
CA PRO A 222 17.10 0.50 -18.14
C PRO A 222 17.14 0.36 -16.61
N ALA A 223 17.17 1.46 -15.86
CA ALA A 223 17.14 1.42 -14.40
C ALA A 223 15.83 0.82 -13.86
N PHE A 224 14.69 1.11 -14.51
CA PHE A 224 13.41 0.50 -14.15
C PHE A 224 13.40 -1.01 -14.43
N VAL A 225 13.96 -1.43 -15.58
CA VAL A 225 14.08 -2.85 -15.94
C VAL A 225 14.93 -3.61 -14.92
N GLU A 226 16.05 -3.03 -14.48
CA GLU A 226 16.91 -3.60 -13.43
C GLU A 226 16.15 -3.73 -12.10
N THR A 227 15.45 -2.68 -11.67
CA THR A 227 14.62 -2.72 -10.45
C THR A 227 13.55 -3.82 -10.54
N MET A 228 12.88 -3.95 -11.69
CA MET A 228 11.93 -5.05 -11.93
C MET A 228 12.56 -6.43 -11.82
N ALA A 229 13.79 -6.61 -12.31
CA ALA A 229 14.51 -7.88 -12.23
C ALA A 229 14.83 -8.26 -10.78
N ARG A 230 15.21 -7.29 -9.95
CA ARG A 230 15.56 -7.48 -8.54
C ARG A 230 14.38 -7.47 -7.59
N ARG A 231 13.17 -7.25 -8.09
CA ARG A 231 11.95 -7.07 -7.27
C ARG A 231 11.68 -8.20 -6.28
N ALA A 232 11.97 -9.46 -6.66
CA ALA A 232 11.75 -10.60 -5.79
C ALA A 232 12.72 -10.60 -4.60
N GLU A 233 13.99 -10.37 -4.87
CA GLU A 233 15.05 -10.25 -3.86
C GLU A 233 14.76 -9.09 -2.90
N THR A 234 14.46 -7.91 -3.44
CA THR A 234 14.13 -6.71 -2.66
C THR A 234 12.94 -6.96 -1.72
N TYR A 235 11.86 -7.55 -2.23
CA TYR A 235 10.69 -7.89 -1.43
C TYR A 235 11.01 -8.84 -0.28
N ASN A 236 11.74 -9.92 -0.57
CA ASN A 236 12.07 -10.92 0.45
C ASN A 236 12.97 -10.32 1.55
N ALA A 237 13.89 -9.44 1.18
CA ALA A 237 14.72 -8.71 2.13
C ALA A 237 13.88 -7.75 3.00
N GLN A 238 12.92 -7.02 2.42
CA GLN A 238 12.01 -6.13 3.16
C GLN A 238 11.16 -6.90 4.18
N VAL A 239 10.59 -8.05 3.78
CA VAL A 239 9.79 -8.89 4.68
C VAL A 239 10.65 -9.43 5.82
N CYS A 240 11.86 -9.92 5.53
CA CYS A 240 12.80 -10.39 6.54
C CYS A 240 13.15 -9.30 7.57
N GLU A 241 13.40 -8.08 7.11
CA GLU A 241 13.69 -6.94 7.98
C GLU A 241 12.50 -6.61 8.91
N VAL A 242 11.28 -6.55 8.37
CA VAL A 242 10.07 -6.33 9.17
C VAL A 242 9.87 -7.43 10.20
N GLU A 243 10.08 -8.69 9.82
CA GLU A 243 9.99 -9.83 10.76
C GLU A 243 11.03 -9.76 11.88
N GLN A 244 12.24 -9.30 11.58
CA GLN A 244 13.28 -9.07 12.59
C GLN A 244 12.89 -7.93 13.53
N ALA A 245 12.42 -6.80 13.01
CA ALA A 245 11.94 -5.67 13.79
C ALA A 245 10.73 -6.03 14.67
N ALA A 246 9.86 -6.92 14.18
CA ALA A 246 8.74 -7.43 14.98
C ALA A 246 9.21 -8.32 16.13
N LYS A 247 10.22 -9.15 15.92
CA LYS A 247 10.81 -10.00 16.99
C LYS A 247 11.51 -9.17 18.07
N SER A 248 12.11 -8.04 17.72
CA SER A 248 12.74 -7.13 18.69
C SER A 248 11.72 -6.23 19.43
N GLY A 249 10.44 -6.26 19.04
CA GLY A 249 9.39 -5.42 19.62
C GLY A 249 9.34 -3.97 19.08
N GLU A 250 10.25 -3.62 18.17
CA GLU A 250 10.27 -2.29 17.54
C GLU A 250 9.05 -2.04 16.64
N THR A 251 8.53 -3.10 16.04
CA THR A 251 7.42 -3.07 15.08
C THR A 251 6.36 -4.07 15.49
N PHE A 252 5.09 -3.70 15.33
CA PHE A 252 3.99 -4.67 15.39
C PHE A 252 3.63 -5.13 13.98
N LEU A 253 3.51 -6.44 13.77
CA LEU A 253 3.27 -7.04 12.46
C LEU A 253 1.92 -7.78 12.45
N ILE A 254 1.04 -7.38 11.50
CA ILE A 254 -0.19 -8.11 11.18
C ILE A 254 -0.04 -8.67 9.75
N ARG A 255 -0.37 -9.95 9.59
CA ARG A 255 -0.33 -10.65 8.30
C ARG A 255 -1.34 -11.80 8.26
N PRO A 256 -1.74 -12.29 7.07
CA PRO A 256 -2.64 -13.43 6.96
C PRO A 256 -2.13 -14.62 7.76
N SER A 257 -2.98 -15.16 8.64
CA SER A 257 -2.70 -16.35 9.45
C SER A 257 -2.63 -17.64 8.61
N ARG A 258 -3.20 -17.60 7.40
CA ARG A 258 -3.19 -18.69 6.43
C ARG A 258 -3.24 -18.18 4.99
N ASP A 259 -2.84 -19.02 4.04
CA ASP A 259 -3.07 -18.78 2.62
C ASP A 259 -4.54 -19.07 2.29
N THR A 260 -5.20 -18.16 1.62
CA THR A 260 -6.58 -18.30 1.11
C THR A 260 -6.62 -18.70 -0.36
N GLY A 261 -5.46 -18.80 -1.01
CA GLY A 261 -5.35 -19.02 -2.46
C GLY A 261 -5.74 -17.80 -3.30
N ILE A 262 -5.99 -16.64 -2.68
CA ILE A 262 -6.41 -15.43 -3.41
C ILE A 262 -5.34 -14.95 -4.38
N THR A 263 -5.73 -14.69 -5.61
CA THR A 263 -4.83 -14.22 -6.67
C THR A 263 -4.79 -12.68 -6.74
N ARG A 264 -3.79 -12.12 -7.44
CA ARG A 264 -3.69 -10.67 -7.67
C ARG A 264 -4.84 -10.10 -8.51
N MET A 265 -5.45 -10.93 -9.36
CA MET A 265 -6.53 -10.54 -10.27
C MET A 265 -7.83 -11.28 -9.94
N GLU A 266 -8.03 -11.63 -8.67
CA GLU A 266 -9.18 -12.38 -8.20
C GLU A 266 -10.51 -11.76 -8.63
N ARG A 267 -11.45 -12.62 -9.04
CA ARG A 267 -12.78 -12.21 -9.50
C ARG A 267 -13.90 -12.84 -8.68
N ASP A 268 -13.60 -13.93 -7.99
CA ASP A 268 -14.58 -14.58 -7.15
C ASP A 268 -14.83 -13.76 -5.88
N MET A 269 -16.09 -13.37 -5.69
CA MET A 269 -16.46 -12.57 -4.53
C MET A 269 -16.43 -13.35 -3.22
N GLN A 270 -16.61 -14.67 -3.25
CA GLN A 270 -16.50 -15.49 -2.03
C GLN A 270 -15.05 -15.48 -1.53
N THR A 271 -14.08 -15.64 -2.42
CA THR A 271 -12.67 -15.57 -2.10
C THR A 271 -12.26 -14.17 -1.61
N ILE A 272 -12.77 -13.10 -2.24
CA ILE A 272 -12.55 -11.71 -1.82
C ILE A 272 -13.14 -11.45 -0.42
N ASP A 273 -14.38 -11.88 -0.18
CA ASP A 273 -15.03 -11.72 1.13
C ASP A 273 -14.33 -12.55 2.22
N ALA A 274 -13.87 -13.76 1.89
CA ALA A 274 -13.10 -14.60 2.82
C ALA A 274 -11.76 -13.94 3.19
N GLN A 275 -11.06 -13.32 2.23
CA GLN A 275 -9.81 -12.62 2.48
C GLN A 275 -10.02 -11.37 3.36
N TYR A 276 -11.08 -10.61 3.10
CA TYR A 276 -11.47 -9.47 3.94
C TYR A 276 -11.82 -9.92 5.37
N ALA A 277 -12.64 -10.99 5.50
CA ALA A 277 -13.01 -11.54 6.80
C ALA A 277 -11.80 -12.08 7.57
N LEU A 278 -10.83 -12.66 6.87
CA LEU A 278 -9.57 -13.10 7.48
C LEU A 278 -8.80 -11.91 8.06
N GLY A 279 -8.69 -10.79 7.33
CA GLY A 279 -8.04 -9.59 7.84
C GLY A 279 -8.68 -9.06 9.11
N ARG A 280 -10.01 -9.08 9.17
CA ARG A 280 -10.75 -8.74 10.39
C ARG A 280 -10.45 -9.70 11.54
N ALA A 281 -10.57 -11.00 11.30
CA ALA A 281 -10.38 -12.03 12.32
C ALA A 281 -8.95 -12.02 12.91
N ASP A 282 -7.94 -11.93 12.04
CA ASP A 282 -6.54 -11.88 12.45
C ASP A 282 -6.25 -10.63 13.29
N THR A 283 -6.85 -9.49 12.95
CA THR A 283 -6.67 -8.24 13.69
C THR A 283 -7.36 -8.28 15.05
N GLU A 284 -8.59 -8.79 15.14
CA GLU A 284 -9.28 -8.99 16.43
C GLU A 284 -8.49 -9.92 17.34
N ALA A 285 -7.95 -11.02 16.78
CA ALA A 285 -7.10 -11.93 17.54
C ALA A 285 -5.79 -11.30 18.02
N ALA A 286 -5.21 -10.40 17.20
CA ALA A 286 -3.97 -9.68 17.53
C ALA A 286 -4.19 -8.47 18.45
N TRP A 287 -5.42 -7.96 18.55
CA TRP A 287 -5.72 -6.70 19.24
C TRP A 287 -5.26 -6.64 20.68
N PRO A 288 -5.45 -7.67 21.54
CA PRO A 288 -4.97 -7.62 22.94
C PRO A 288 -3.45 -7.39 23.02
N ALA A 289 -2.67 -8.05 22.15
CA ALA A 289 -1.22 -7.88 22.10
C ALA A 289 -0.82 -6.52 21.52
N LEU A 290 -1.52 -6.07 20.47
CA LEU A 290 -1.31 -4.73 19.88
C LEU A 290 -1.59 -3.63 20.91
N ALA A 291 -2.70 -3.72 21.65
CA ALA A 291 -3.05 -2.74 22.66
C ALA A 291 -2.00 -2.64 23.79
N LEU A 292 -1.41 -3.79 24.18
CA LEU A 292 -0.30 -3.81 25.14
C LEU A 292 0.96 -3.17 24.54
N TRP A 293 1.30 -3.50 23.28
CA TRP A 293 2.45 -2.93 22.60
C TRP A 293 2.32 -1.41 22.40
N LEU A 294 1.13 -0.91 22.12
CA LEU A 294 0.86 0.51 22.03
C LEU A 294 1.08 1.25 23.35
N LYS A 295 0.78 0.60 24.50
CA LYS A 295 0.95 1.16 25.86
C LYS A 295 2.39 1.06 26.37
N ALA A 296 3.14 0.02 26.00
CA ALA A 296 4.45 -0.31 26.56
C ALA A 296 5.55 0.72 26.26
N THR A 297 5.27 1.70 25.43
CA THR A 297 6.26 2.66 24.89
C THR A 297 5.85 4.11 25.09
N GLY A 298 4.90 4.39 25.99
CA GLY A 298 4.52 5.71 26.45
C GLY A 298 5.47 6.26 27.52
#